data_d0b8136c617cca6adc1ad2fb4d7d49a6
#
_entry.id   d0b8136c617cca6adc1ad2fb4d7d49a6
#
_cell.length_a   1.000
_cell.length_b   1.000
_cell.length_c   1.000
_cell.angle_alpha   90.00
_cell.angle_beta   90.00
_cell.angle_gamma   90.00
#
_symmetry.space_group_name_H-M   'P 1'
#
loop_
_entity.id
_entity.type
_entity.pdbx_description
1 polymer ?
#
loop_
_entity_poly.entity_id
_entity_poly.type
_entity_poly.pdbx_seq_one_letter_code
_entity_poly.pdbx_strand_id
1 'polypeptide(L)'
;MNSLERYKMLSNEDKSNLTIYSIYDSIYDVAKNEDINISDDIVTDIKELAYDLYLDDEYMNLSASQIAFFLTECYAKDNSFMDKVADMDYSDILQAIDNDNYDFYKDEMER
;
A
#
# COMPACT_ATOMS: atom_id res chain seq x y z
N MET A 1 -14.87 24.64 9.16
CA MET A 1 -15.02 23.18 9.08
C MET A 1 -13.64 22.56 8.89
N ASN A 2 -13.24 21.62 9.74
CA ASN A 2 -11.94 20.98 9.62
C ASN A 2 -11.98 19.80 8.63
N SER A 3 -10.83 19.25 8.31
CA SER A 3 -10.70 18.16 7.33
C SER A 3 -11.50 16.91 7.71
N LEU A 4 -11.52 16.55 8.99
CA LEU A 4 -12.27 15.39 9.45
C LEU A 4 -13.77 15.57 9.28
N GLU A 5 -14.29 16.74 9.60
CA GLU A 5 -15.72 17.04 9.44
C GLU A 5 -16.12 16.99 7.96
N ARG A 6 -15.28 17.54 7.08
CA ARG A 6 -15.54 17.47 5.64
C ARG A 6 -15.57 16.03 5.17
N TYR A 7 -14.64 15.20 5.64
CA TYR A 7 -14.58 13.80 5.26
C TYR A 7 -15.85 13.05 5.66
N LYS A 8 -16.34 13.29 6.87
CA LYS A 8 -17.57 12.63 7.36
C LYS A 8 -18.81 12.99 6.55
N MET A 9 -18.82 14.15 5.90
CA MET A 9 -19.94 14.61 5.10
C MET A 9 -19.92 14.09 3.66
N LEU A 10 -18.84 13.42 3.24
CA LEU A 10 -18.72 12.93 1.88
C LEU A 10 -19.55 11.66 1.67
N SER A 11 -19.95 11.42 0.42
CA SER A 11 -20.57 10.15 0.04
C SER A 11 -19.54 9.02 0.13
N ASN A 12 -20.02 7.77 0.12
CA ASN A 12 -19.12 6.61 0.12
C ASN A 12 -18.21 6.61 -1.10
N GLU A 13 -18.71 7.04 -2.25
CA GLU A 13 -17.90 7.15 -3.47
C GLU A 13 -16.77 8.15 -3.29
N ASP A 14 -17.08 9.33 -2.75
CA ASP A 14 -16.08 10.37 -2.53
C ASP A 14 -15.03 9.93 -1.51
N LYS A 15 -15.43 9.18 -0.46
CA LYS A 15 -14.51 8.63 0.51
C LYS A 15 -13.57 7.61 -0.12
N SER A 16 -14.09 6.76 -1.00
CA SER A 16 -13.27 5.81 -1.73
C SER A 16 -12.26 6.52 -2.63
N ASN A 17 -12.69 7.59 -3.31
CA ASN A 17 -11.80 8.37 -4.15
C ASN A 17 -10.69 9.04 -3.35
N LEU A 18 -10.98 9.57 -2.16
CA LEU A 18 -9.97 10.15 -1.27
C LEU A 18 -8.97 9.09 -0.80
N THR A 19 -9.45 7.89 -0.51
CA THR A 19 -8.58 6.77 -0.15
C THR A 19 -7.61 6.44 -1.29
N ILE A 20 -8.12 6.37 -2.51
CA ILE A 20 -7.31 6.10 -3.69
C ILE A 20 -6.28 7.21 -3.92
N TYR A 21 -6.66 8.48 -3.78
CA TYR A 21 -5.72 9.59 -3.87
C TYR A 21 -4.61 9.50 -2.83
N SER A 22 -4.97 9.13 -1.60
CA SER A 22 -3.99 8.93 -0.53
C SER A 22 -2.98 7.84 -0.89
N ILE A 23 -3.44 6.76 -1.52
CA ILE A 23 -2.57 5.69 -1.99
C ILE A 23 -1.60 6.21 -3.05
N TYR A 24 -2.10 6.92 -4.06
CA TYR A 24 -1.25 7.48 -5.11
C TYR A 24 -0.22 8.47 -4.55
N ASP A 25 -0.64 9.35 -3.64
CA ASP A 25 0.27 10.30 -3.01
C ASP A 25 1.41 9.59 -2.30
N SER A 26 1.12 8.50 -1.59
CA SER A 26 2.14 7.72 -0.89
C SER A 26 3.11 7.05 -1.85
N ILE A 27 2.60 6.51 -2.97
CA ILE A 27 3.44 5.89 -3.99
C ILE A 27 4.41 6.92 -4.58
N TYR A 28 3.90 8.09 -4.95
CA TYR A 28 4.73 9.13 -5.55
C TYR A 28 5.71 9.74 -4.55
N ASP A 29 5.34 9.84 -3.28
CA ASP A 29 6.24 10.31 -2.24
C ASP A 29 7.44 9.37 -2.09
N VAL A 30 7.21 8.06 -2.06
CA VAL A 30 8.30 7.08 -1.99
C VAL A 30 9.18 7.18 -3.24
N ALA A 31 8.56 7.23 -4.42
CA ALA A 31 9.31 7.33 -5.68
C ALA A 31 10.23 8.54 -5.67
N LYS A 32 9.73 9.67 -5.17
CA LYS A 32 10.51 10.90 -5.07
C LYS A 32 11.64 10.79 -4.05
N ASN A 33 11.33 10.24 -2.87
CA ASN A 33 12.32 10.13 -1.79
C ASN A 33 13.44 9.15 -2.14
N GLU A 34 13.11 8.07 -2.84
CA GLU A 34 14.09 7.06 -3.24
C GLU A 34 14.73 7.36 -4.61
N ASP A 35 14.33 8.45 -5.24
CA ASP A 35 14.82 8.88 -6.56
C ASP A 35 14.69 7.78 -7.60
N ILE A 36 13.52 7.16 -7.69
CA ILE A 36 13.23 6.10 -8.65
C ILE A 36 12.05 6.46 -9.53
N ASN A 37 12.02 5.86 -10.72
CA ASN A 37 10.89 5.97 -11.63
C ASN A 37 10.09 4.66 -11.53
N ILE A 38 8.78 4.81 -11.29
CA ILE A 38 7.87 3.67 -11.24
C ILE A 38 6.94 3.78 -12.44
N SER A 39 6.85 2.72 -13.25
CA SER A 39 5.98 2.73 -14.42
C SER A 39 4.51 2.81 -14.00
N ASP A 40 3.67 3.31 -14.91
CA ASP A 40 2.23 3.42 -14.64
C ASP A 40 1.60 2.07 -14.34
N ASP A 41 2.08 1.01 -14.98
CA ASP A 41 1.58 -0.36 -14.72
C ASP A 41 1.86 -0.78 -13.28
N ILE A 42 3.05 -0.52 -12.79
CA ILE A 42 3.42 -0.87 -11.40
C ILE A 42 2.67 0.01 -10.40
N VAL A 43 2.52 1.30 -10.69
CA VAL A 43 1.73 2.20 -9.85
C VAL A 43 0.30 1.66 -9.72
N THR A 44 -0.29 1.23 -10.83
CA THR A 44 -1.64 0.65 -10.84
C THR A 44 -1.70 -0.62 -10.01
N ASP A 45 -0.72 -1.53 -10.17
CA ASP A 45 -0.66 -2.78 -9.44
C ASP A 45 -0.53 -2.54 -7.94
N ILE A 46 0.34 -1.62 -7.53
CA ILE A 46 0.50 -1.28 -6.11
C ILE A 46 -0.79 -0.67 -5.57
N LYS A 47 -1.41 0.23 -6.33
CA LYS A 47 -2.66 0.86 -5.91
C LYS A 47 -3.75 -0.18 -5.69
N GLU A 48 -3.92 -1.12 -6.61
CA GLU A 48 -4.93 -2.16 -6.50
C GLU A 48 -4.68 -3.05 -5.29
N LEU A 49 -3.44 -3.50 -5.10
CA LEU A 49 -3.10 -4.32 -3.95
C LEU A 49 -3.29 -3.56 -2.64
N ALA A 50 -2.85 -2.32 -2.57
CA ALA A 50 -2.99 -1.51 -1.37
C ALA A 50 -4.46 -1.30 -1.01
N TYR A 51 -5.30 -1.03 -2.00
CA TYR A 51 -6.73 -0.83 -1.76
C TYR A 51 -7.40 -2.12 -1.29
N ASP A 52 -7.08 -3.25 -1.93
CA ASP A 52 -7.62 -4.55 -1.53
C ASP A 52 -7.21 -4.90 -0.10
N LEU A 53 -5.94 -4.68 0.25
CA LEU A 53 -5.45 -4.90 1.61
C LEU A 53 -6.16 -3.99 2.61
N TYR A 54 -6.35 -2.74 2.25
CA TYR A 54 -7.05 -1.79 3.10
C TYR A 54 -8.48 -2.25 3.40
N LEU A 55 -9.19 -2.74 2.39
CA LEU A 55 -10.56 -3.22 2.56
C LEU A 55 -10.61 -4.53 3.35
N ASP A 56 -9.58 -5.37 3.24
CA ASP A 56 -9.51 -6.67 3.92
C ASP A 56 -9.09 -6.54 5.38
N ASP A 57 -8.53 -5.39 5.77
CA ASP A 57 -8.00 -5.18 7.12
C ASP A 57 -9.13 -5.02 8.14
N GLU A 58 -9.40 -6.06 8.91
CA GLU A 58 -10.46 -6.06 9.93
C GLU A 58 -9.95 -5.74 11.33
N TYR A 59 -8.66 -5.98 11.60
CA TYR A 59 -8.15 -6.01 12.97
C TYR A 59 -7.05 -5.01 13.26
N MET A 60 -6.27 -4.64 12.26
CA MET A 60 -5.05 -3.86 12.48
C MET A 60 -5.27 -2.37 12.30
N ASN A 61 -6.34 -1.98 11.65
CA ASN A 61 -6.71 -0.57 11.39
C ASN A 61 -5.60 0.23 10.71
N LEU A 62 -4.89 -0.41 9.77
CA LEU A 62 -3.86 0.26 9.01
C LEU A 62 -4.49 1.26 8.04
N SER A 63 -3.87 2.42 7.87
CA SER A 63 -4.35 3.37 6.88
C SER A 63 -3.96 2.93 5.47
N ALA A 64 -4.76 3.33 4.48
CA ALA A 64 -4.43 3.04 3.09
C ALA A 64 -3.08 3.64 2.70
N SER A 65 -2.77 4.82 3.22
CA SER A 65 -1.51 5.50 3.00
C SER A 65 -0.33 4.70 3.54
N GLN A 66 -0.46 4.17 4.76
CA GLN A 66 0.57 3.35 5.40
C GLN A 66 0.83 2.08 4.59
N ILE A 67 -0.23 1.42 4.14
CA ILE A 67 -0.13 0.20 3.33
C ILE A 67 0.59 0.51 2.01
N ALA A 68 0.17 1.55 1.32
CA ALA A 68 0.77 1.93 0.04
C ALA A 68 2.23 2.32 0.19
N PHE A 69 2.55 3.06 1.25
CA PHE A 69 3.93 3.46 1.54
C PHE A 69 4.83 2.23 1.72
N PHE A 70 4.38 1.29 2.54
CA PHE A 70 5.12 0.06 2.80
C PHE A 70 5.37 -0.74 1.51
N LEU A 71 4.32 -0.96 0.73
CA LEU A 71 4.44 -1.73 -0.51
C LEU A 71 5.40 -1.06 -1.50
N THR A 72 5.32 0.26 -1.61
CA THR A 72 6.17 0.99 -2.55
C THR A 72 7.63 0.97 -2.11
N GLU A 73 7.90 1.06 -0.81
CA GLU A 73 9.26 0.94 -0.30
C GLU A 73 9.84 -0.44 -0.56
N CYS A 74 9.05 -1.50 -0.41
CA CYS A 74 9.51 -2.84 -0.76
C CYS A 74 9.84 -2.95 -2.25
N TYR A 75 9.01 -2.37 -3.11
CA TYR A 75 9.29 -2.33 -4.54
C TYR A 75 10.57 -1.57 -4.86
N ALA A 76 10.80 -0.45 -4.16
CA ALA A 76 12.01 0.35 -4.35
C ALA A 76 13.28 -0.44 -4.04
N LYS A 77 13.21 -1.33 -3.05
CA LYS A 77 14.34 -2.19 -2.65
C LYS A 77 14.49 -3.40 -3.56
N ASP A 78 13.41 -3.90 -4.12
CA ASP A 78 13.41 -5.12 -4.93
C ASP A 78 12.33 -5.00 -6.00
N ASN A 79 12.74 -4.79 -7.23
CA ASN A 79 11.81 -4.59 -8.35
C ASN A 79 10.95 -5.81 -8.65
N SER A 80 11.32 -7.00 -8.15
CA SER A 80 10.50 -8.21 -8.29
C SER A 80 9.49 -8.40 -7.16
N PHE A 81 9.40 -7.43 -6.24
CA PHE A 81 8.52 -7.53 -5.07
C PHE A 81 7.07 -7.86 -5.43
N MET A 82 6.51 -7.18 -6.44
CA MET A 82 5.12 -7.39 -6.82
C MET A 82 4.85 -8.81 -7.28
N ASP A 83 5.81 -9.43 -8.00
CA ASP A 83 5.70 -10.82 -8.42
C ASP A 83 5.75 -11.77 -7.22
N LYS A 84 6.57 -11.44 -6.23
CA LYS A 84 6.74 -12.29 -5.04
C LYS A 84 5.53 -12.28 -4.13
N VAL A 85 4.84 -11.14 -4.01
CA VAL A 85 3.67 -11.03 -3.13
C VAL A 85 2.37 -11.43 -3.81
N ALA A 86 2.37 -11.63 -5.12
CA ALA A 86 1.14 -11.92 -5.88
C ALA A 86 0.42 -13.16 -5.37
N ASP A 87 1.15 -14.16 -4.88
CA ASP A 87 0.59 -15.42 -4.38
C ASP A 87 0.49 -15.49 -2.86
N MET A 88 0.80 -14.41 -2.14
CA MET A 88 0.75 -14.39 -0.69
C MET A 88 -0.65 -14.08 -0.17
N ASP A 89 -0.99 -14.62 0.99
CA ASP A 89 -2.25 -14.29 1.65
C ASP A 89 -2.23 -12.85 2.16
N TYR A 90 -3.35 -12.16 2.06
CA TYR A 90 -3.46 -10.78 2.52
C TYR A 90 -3.15 -10.64 4.02
N SER A 91 -3.58 -11.61 4.81
CA SER A 91 -3.30 -11.59 6.27
C SER A 91 -1.79 -11.57 6.56
N ASP A 92 -1.01 -12.31 5.79
CA ASP A 92 0.44 -12.35 5.95
C ASP A 92 1.07 -11.01 5.56
N ILE A 93 0.58 -10.39 4.50
CA ILE A 93 1.07 -9.09 4.06
C ILE A 93 0.70 -8.02 5.09
N LEU A 94 -0.54 -7.99 5.56
CA LEU A 94 -1.01 -7.04 6.55
C LEU A 94 -0.23 -7.16 7.86
N GLN A 95 0.05 -8.38 8.28
CA GLN A 95 0.83 -8.62 9.50
C GLN A 95 2.27 -8.11 9.34
N ALA A 96 2.86 -8.29 8.17
CA ALA A 96 4.19 -7.76 7.89
C ALA A 96 4.22 -6.23 7.95
N ILE A 97 3.17 -5.58 7.43
CA ILE A 97 3.07 -4.12 7.48
C ILE A 97 2.95 -3.65 8.92
N ASP A 98 2.11 -4.30 9.71
CA ASP A 98 1.92 -3.97 11.13
C ASP A 98 3.22 -4.11 11.93
N ASN A 99 4.06 -5.08 11.56
CA ASN A 99 5.32 -5.36 12.24
C ASN A 99 6.52 -4.64 11.62
N ASP A 100 6.32 -3.81 10.61
CA ASP A 100 7.40 -3.14 9.85
C ASP A 100 8.43 -4.12 9.31
N ASN A 101 8.00 -5.30 8.91
CA ASN A 101 8.88 -6.36 8.41
C ASN A 101 9.02 -6.26 6.89
N TYR A 102 9.96 -5.45 6.42
CA TYR A 102 10.17 -5.23 4.98
C TYR A 102 10.79 -6.42 4.25
N ASP A 103 11.26 -7.43 4.97
CA ASP A 103 11.91 -8.61 4.39
C ASP A 103 10.99 -9.83 4.36
N PHE A 104 9.73 -9.67 4.70
CA PHE A 104 8.79 -10.79 4.88
C PHE A 104 8.67 -11.69 3.64
N TYR A 105 8.74 -11.10 2.45
CA TYR A 105 8.59 -11.82 1.19
C TYR A 105 9.85 -12.61 0.78
N LYS A 106 10.95 -12.40 1.49
CA LYS A 106 12.23 -13.05 1.20
C LYS A 106 12.42 -14.39 1.91
N ASP A 107 11.59 -14.69 2.90
CA ASP A 107 11.77 -15.86 3.75
C ASP A 107 11.79 -17.16 2.97
N GLU A 108 10.96 -17.27 1.94
CA GLU A 108 10.89 -18.47 1.11
C GLU A 108 12.14 -18.67 0.24
N MET A 109 12.90 -17.62 0.02
CA MET A 109 14.08 -17.64 -0.84
C MET A 109 15.31 -18.21 -0.15
N GLU A 110 15.26 -18.33 1.15
CA GLU A 110 16.41 -18.75 1.97
C GLU A 110 16.42 -20.24 2.27
N ARG A 111 15.45 -20.95 1.79
CA ARG A 111 15.32 -22.39 2.08
C ARG A 111 15.85 -23.28 0.99
#